data_ae5f9ab796dd0ac402a395dc40729ad7
#
_entry.id   ae5f9ab796dd0ac402a395dc40729ad7
#
_cell.length_a   1.000
_cell.length_b   1.000
_cell.length_c   1.000
_cell.angle_alpha   90.00
_cell.angle_beta   90.00
_cell.angle_gamma   90.00
#
_symmetry.space_group_name_H-M   'P 1'
#
loop_
_entity.id
_entity.type
_entity.pdbx_description
1 polymer ?
#
loop_
_entity_poly.entity_id
_entity_poly.type
_entity_poly.pdbx_seq_one_letter_code
_entity_poly.pdbx_strand_id
1 'polypeptide(L)'
;AIYGGLTASLVEDGKPRTVKLPLSPTLRWVAAIPNFELSTHIARAVLPKKVAFTDAVYNASHAAVLAGALGSGDRELIAMALRDRLHQPYRESLIPEYGKVKAAAEQCGAIAFCISGAGPTLLALTDEVGFSVRYAEACRHLEHLWQVIELAVDLGGIKLV
;
A
#
# COMPACT_ATOMS: atom_id res chain seq x y z
N ALA A 1 9.63 4.86 -7.99
CA ALA A 1 9.59 6.25 -8.49
C ALA A 1 10.48 6.47 -9.72
N ILE A 2 11.71 5.92 -9.78
CA ILE A 2 12.66 6.20 -10.87
C ILE A 2 12.12 5.75 -12.24
N TYR A 3 11.58 4.55 -12.32
CA TYR A 3 11.12 3.97 -13.60
C TYR A 3 9.66 4.28 -13.96
N GLY A 4 8.89 4.82 -13.03
CA GLY A 4 7.45 5.05 -13.19
C GLY A 4 6.63 3.76 -13.29
N GLY A 5 5.33 3.88 -13.06
CA GLY A 5 4.40 2.74 -13.10
C GLY A 5 4.59 1.72 -11.98
N LEU A 6 4.01 0.55 -12.17
CA LEU A 6 4.21 -0.60 -11.29
C LEU A 6 5.51 -1.30 -11.66
N THR A 7 6.40 -1.46 -10.69
CA THR A 7 7.70 -2.11 -10.91
C THR A 7 7.99 -3.15 -9.85
N ALA A 8 8.58 -4.26 -10.27
CA ALA A 8 9.21 -5.23 -9.37
C ALA A 8 10.73 -5.15 -9.53
N SER A 9 11.45 -5.12 -8.41
CA SER A 9 12.90 -4.97 -8.40
C SER A 9 13.53 -5.95 -7.42
N LEU A 10 14.69 -6.45 -7.80
CA LEU A 10 15.56 -7.24 -6.94
C LEU A 10 17.01 -6.72 -7.04
N VAL A 11 17.83 -7.09 -6.10
CA VAL A 11 19.27 -6.83 -6.13
C VAL A 11 20.00 -8.16 -6.04
N GLU A 12 20.79 -8.47 -7.06
CA GLU A 12 21.62 -9.67 -7.15
C GLU A 12 23.07 -9.21 -7.37
N ASP A 13 23.99 -9.68 -6.54
CA ASP A 13 25.42 -9.30 -6.58
C ASP A 13 25.65 -7.78 -6.61
N GLY A 14 24.87 -7.04 -5.81
CA GLY A 14 24.93 -5.57 -5.74
C GLY A 14 24.36 -4.85 -6.97
N LYS A 15 23.81 -5.57 -7.95
CA LYS A 15 23.25 -5.00 -9.18
C LYS A 15 21.72 -5.01 -9.11
N PRO A 16 21.06 -3.85 -9.18
CA PRO A 16 19.61 -3.79 -9.25
C PRO A 16 19.08 -4.26 -10.61
N ARG A 17 18.00 -5.03 -10.57
CA ARG A 17 17.23 -5.43 -11.75
C ARG A 17 15.78 -5.05 -11.53
N THR A 18 15.18 -4.45 -12.52
CA THR A 18 13.79 -3.95 -12.44
C THR A 18 13.01 -4.36 -13.69
N VAL A 19 11.79 -4.80 -13.49
CA VAL A 19 10.83 -5.07 -14.55
C VAL A 19 9.60 -4.20 -14.34
N LYS A 20 9.08 -3.60 -15.41
CA LYS A 20 7.76 -2.96 -15.40
C LYS A 20 6.67 -4.03 -15.52
N LEU A 21 5.67 -3.89 -14.69
CA LEU A 21 4.51 -4.76 -14.67
C LEU A 21 3.28 -4.02 -15.21
N PRO A 22 2.34 -4.72 -15.84
CA PRO A 22 1.08 -4.13 -16.24
C PRO A 22 0.30 -3.64 -15.02
N LEU A 23 -0.43 -2.56 -15.18
CA LEU A 23 -1.32 -2.00 -14.17
C LEU A 23 -2.68 -1.73 -14.81
N SER A 24 -3.73 -2.23 -14.20
CA SER A 24 -5.09 -2.00 -14.67
C SER A 24 -5.43 -0.50 -14.57
N PRO A 25 -5.95 0.11 -15.64
CA PRO A 25 -6.33 1.52 -15.65
C PRO A 25 -7.61 1.79 -14.83
N THR A 26 -8.33 0.76 -14.42
CA THR A 26 -9.54 0.90 -13.60
C THR A 26 -9.23 1.13 -12.13
N LEU A 27 -8.03 0.76 -11.69
CA LEU A 27 -7.61 0.89 -10.29
C LEU A 27 -7.28 2.35 -9.94
N ARG A 28 -7.83 2.79 -8.83
CA ARG A 28 -7.59 4.11 -8.22
C ARG A 28 -6.80 3.93 -6.94
N TRP A 29 -5.88 4.81 -6.71
CA TRP A 29 -4.95 4.79 -5.58
C TRP A 29 -5.24 5.99 -4.71
N VAL A 30 -5.62 5.77 -3.46
CA VAL A 30 -6.00 6.84 -2.55
C VAL A 30 -5.15 6.77 -1.30
N ALA A 31 -4.36 7.81 -1.07
CA ALA A 31 -3.53 7.95 0.12
C ALA A 31 -4.30 8.64 1.24
N ALA A 32 -4.20 8.10 2.46
CA ALA A 32 -4.56 8.78 3.69
C ALA A 32 -3.27 9.15 4.43
N ILE A 33 -3.02 10.44 4.55
CA ILE A 33 -1.78 11.02 5.07
C ILE A 33 -2.09 11.69 6.40
N PRO A 34 -1.54 11.22 7.52
CA PRO A 34 -1.80 11.85 8.82
C PRO A 34 -0.93 13.09 9.04
N ASN A 35 -1.32 13.91 10.02
CA ASN A 35 -0.59 15.10 10.44
C ASN A 35 0.55 14.83 11.46
N PHE A 36 0.98 13.58 11.58
CA PHE A 36 2.11 13.18 12.41
C PHE A 36 3.17 12.45 11.60
N GLU A 37 4.39 12.44 12.11
CA GLU A 37 5.52 11.73 11.50
C GLU A 37 5.80 10.40 12.20
N LEU A 38 6.23 9.41 11.44
CA LEU A 38 6.74 8.14 11.93
C LEU A 38 8.16 7.93 11.41
N SER A 39 9.13 7.87 12.31
CA SER A 39 10.51 7.58 11.94
C SER A 39 10.63 6.21 11.28
N THR A 40 11.26 6.17 10.10
CA THR A 40 11.56 4.91 9.41
C THR A 40 12.45 3.99 10.23
N HIS A 41 13.29 4.55 11.11
CA HIS A 41 14.10 3.78 12.05
C HIS A 41 13.22 3.03 13.06
N ILE A 42 12.25 3.70 13.66
CA ILE A 42 11.27 3.09 14.57
C ILE A 42 10.44 2.03 13.84
N ALA A 43 9.94 2.36 12.65
CA ALA A 43 9.15 1.45 11.83
C ALA A 43 9.92 0.19 11.35
N ARG A 44 11.25 0.24 11.36
CA ARG A 44 12.12 -0.93 11.12
C ARG A 44 12.43 -1.70 12.40
N ALA A 45 12.58 -1.00 13.53
CA ALA A 45 12.95 -1.61 14.81
C ALA A 45 11.88 -2.57 15.36
N VAL A 46 10.61 -2.37 15.01
CA VAL A 46 9.51 -3.26 15.45
C VAL A 46 9.44 -4.57 14.66
N LEU A 47 10.17 -4.69 13.55
CA LEU A 47 10.13 -5.89 12.74
C LEU A 47 10.89 -7.04 13.41
N PRO A 48 10.37 -8.28 13.36
CA PRO A 48 11.02 -9.43 13.95
C PRO A 48 12.32 -9.76 13.19
N LYS A 49 13.35 -10.18 13.92
CA LYS A 49 14.61 -10.63 13.31
C LYS A 49 14.49 -12.00 12.61
N LYS A 50 13.47 -12.76 12.94
CA LYS A 50 13.15 -14.07 12.36
C LYS A 50 11.65 -14.18 12.18
N VAL A 51 11.22 -14.83 11.12
CA VAL A 51 9.80 -15.11 10.83
C VAL A 51 9.58 -16.60 10.67
N ALA A 52 8.34 -17.06 10.88
CA ALA A 52 7.99 -18.44 10.61
C ALA A 52 8.09 -18.71 9.09
N PHE A 53 8.60 -19.90 8.74
CA PHE A 53 8.72 -20.31 7.33
C PHE A 53 7.37 -20.23 6.60
N THR A 54 6.29 -20.60 7.28
CA THR A 54 4.92 -20.52 6.75
C THR A 54 4.51 -19.08 6.39
N ASP A 55 4.94 -18.08 7.18
CA ASP A 55 4.65 -16.68 6.90
C ASP A 55 5.50 -16.13 5.74
N ALA A 56 6.74 -16.61 5.62
CA ALA A 56 7.59 -16.30 4.46
C ALA A 56 6.98 -16.85 3.17
N VAL A 57 6.51 -18.12 3.18
CA VAL A 57 5.81 -18.74 2.03
C VAL A 57 4.52 -18.00 1.71
N TYR A 58 3.73 -17.64 2.74
CA TYR A 58 2.51 -16.86 2.58
C TYR A 58 2.80 -15.54 1.83
N ASN A 59 3.74 -14.74 2.31
CA ASN A 59 4.05 -13.47 1.67
C ASN A 59 4.65 -13.61 0.27
N ALA A 60 5.50 -14.61 0.04
CA ALA A 60 6.07 -14.85 -1.30
C ALA A 60 4.99 -15.19 -2.33
N SER A 61 4.04 -16.06 -1.96
CA SER A 61 2.91 -16.42 -2.85
C SER A 61 1.97 -15.23 -3.08
N HIS A 62 1.66 -14.45 -2.03
CA HIS A 62 0.81 -13.26 -2.12
C HIS A 62 1.45 -12.18 -3.00
N ALA A 63 2.75 -11.93 -2.86
CA ALA A 63 3.46 -10.97 -3.70
C ALA A 63 3.47 -11.38 -5.18
N ALA A 64 3.65 -12.67 -5.47
CA ALA A 64 3.61 -13.18 -6.84
C ALA A 64 2.22 -13.02 -7.47
N VAL A 65 1.15 -13.37 -6.73
CA VAL A 65 -0.24 -13.21 -7.21
C VAL A 65 -0.61 -11.74 -7.35
N LEU A 66 -0.18 -10.87 -6.41
CA LEU A 66 -0.48 -9.44 -6.46
C LEU A 66 0.03 -8.78 -7.75
N ALA A 67 1.20 -9.17 -8.21
CA ALA A 67 1.76 -8.64 -9.47
C ALA A 67 0.83 -8.86 -10.67
N GLY A 68 0.26 -10.07 -10.78
CA GLY A 68 -0.72 -10.40 -11.83
C GLY A 68 -2.08 -9.75 -11.61
N ALA A 69 -2.56 -9.76 -10.37
CA ALA A 69 -3.86 -9.22 -9.99
C ALA A 69 -3.97 -7.71 -10.23
N LEU A 70 -2.91 -6.95 -9.94
CA LEU A 70 -2.86 -5.50 -10.25
C LEU A 70 -2.90 -5.22 -11.75
N GLY A 71 -2.34 -6.12 -12.57
CA GLY A 71 -2.38 -6.02 -14.02
C GLY A 71 -3.76 -6.34 -14.61
N SER A 72 -4.44 -7.35 -14.09
CA SER A 72 -5.79 -7.74 -14.54
C SER A 72 -6.90 -6.85 -13.97
N GLY A 73 -6.67 -6.22 -12.82
CA GLY A 73 -7.70 -5.48 -12.08
C GLY A 73 -8.69 -6.40 -11.33
N ASP A 74 -8.32 -7.66 -11.11
CA ASP A 74 -9.16 -8.62 -10.40
C ASP A 74 -9.28 -8.24 -8.92
N ARG A 75 -10.48 -7.76 -8.54
CA ARG A 75 -10.78 -7.25 -7.21
C ARG A 75 -10.55 -8.29 -6.10
N GLU A 76 -10.99 -9.52 -6.34
CA GLU A 76 -10.93 -10.59 -5.34
C GLU A 76 -9.47 -11.01 -5.10
N LEU A 77 -8.71 -11.21 -6.18
CA LEU A 77 -7.29 -11.52 -6.08
C LEU A 77 -6.48 -10.37 -5.44
N ILE A 78 -6.78 -9.11 -5.76
CA ILE A 78 -6.12 -7.95 -5.15
C ILE A 78 -6.41 -7.93 -3.64
N ALA A 79 -7.66 -8.09 -3.23
CA ALA A 79 -8.07 -8.08 -1.82
C ALA A 79 -7.38 -9.18 -1.01
N MET A 80 -7.18 -10.36 -1.60
CA MET A 80 -6.46 -11.45 -0.97
C MET A 80 -4.95 -11.21 -0.98
N ALA A 81 -4.39 -10.86 -2.14
CA ALA A 81 -2.95 -10.82 -2.35
C ALA A 81 -2.23 -9.63 -1.68
N LEU A 82 -2.96 -8.55 -1.33
CA LEU A 82 -2.38 -7.42 -0.60
C LEU A 82 -2.21 -7.68 0.91
N ARG A 83 -2.68 -8.82 1.40
CA ARG A 83 -2.49 -9.21 2.80
C ARG A 83 -1.02 -9.52 3.08
N ASP A 84 -0.56 -9.11 4.27
CA ASP A 84 0.83 -9.26 4.69
C ASP A 84 0.93 -9.85 6.09
N ARG A 85 1.98 -10.65 6.32
CA ARG A 85 2.33 -11.22 7.62
C ARG A 85 3.74 -10.86 8.09
N LEU A 86 4.50 -10.12 7.28
CA LEU A 86 5.91 -9.85 7.55
C LEU A 86 6.18 -8.47 8.10
N HIS A 87 5.35 -7.47 7.78
CA HIS A 87 5.63 -6.11 8.25
C HIS A 87 4.40 -5.34 8.74
N GLN A 88 3.26 -5.41 8.07
CA GLN A 88 2.07 -4.62 8.43
C GLN A 88 1.58 -4.92 9.86
N PRO A 89 1.42 -6.18 10.30
CA PRO A 89 0.94 -6.48 11.64
C PRO A 89 1.81 -5.90 12.77
N TYR A 90 3.09 -5.69 12.51
CA TYR A 90 4.02 -5.10 13.49
C TYR A 90 4.00 -3.57 13.47
N ARG A 91 3.71 -2.97 12.31
CA ARG A 91 3.74 -1.52 12.11
C ARG A 91 2.43 -0.83 12.40
N GLU A 92 1.30 -1.52 12.27
CA GLU A 92 -0.03 -0.93 12.48
C GLU A 92 -0.18 -0.34 13.89
N SER A 93 0.46 -0.94 14.91
CA SER A 93 0.46 -0.44 16.28
C SER A 93 1.20 0.90 16.46
N LEU A 94 2.06 1.27 15.51
CA LEU A 94 2.79 2.54 15.50
C LEU A 94 1.99 3.69 14.87
N ILE A 95 0.85 3.38 14.24
CA ILE A 95 0.04 4.34 13.51
C ILE A 95 -1.26 4.56 14.30
N PRO A 96 -1.38 5.67 15.02
CA PRO A 96 -2.61 6.02 15.72
C PRO A 96 -3.82 5.92 14.80
N GLU A 97 -4.91 5.37 15.32
CA GLU A 97 -6.18 5.21 14.59
C GLU A 97 -6.13 4.33 13.32
N TYR A 98 -5.06 3.57 13.08
CA TYR A 98 -4.93 2.68 11.92
C TYR A 98 -6.21 1.87 11.65
N GLY A 99 -6.76 1.22 12.67
CA GLY A 99 -7.97 0.39 12.53
C GLY A 99 -9.21 1.19 12.15
N LYS A 100 -9.35 2.43 12.64
CA LYS A 100 -10.47 3.31 12.31
C LYS A 100 -10.37 3.81 10.87
N VAL A 101 -9.17 4.22 10.44
CA VAL A 101 -8.91 4.67 9.07
C VAL A 101 -9.11 3.53 8.06
N LYS A 102 -8.66 2.32 8.41
CA LYS A 102 -8.90 1.11 7.62
C LYS A 102 -10.38 0.79 7.49
N ALA A 103 -11.11 0.77 8.60
CA ALA A 103 -12.56 0.51 8.60
C ALA A 103 -13.33 1.55 7.77
N ALA A 104 -12.95 2.82 7.83
CA ALA A 104 -13.52 3.87 7.01
C ALA A 104 -13.28 3.63 5.51
N ALA A 105 -12.06 3.20 5.12
CA ALA A 105 -11.77 2.84 3.74
C ALA A 105 -12.61 1.65 3.26
N GLU A 106 -12.71 0.59 4.06
CA GLU A 106 -13.48 -0.61 3.76
C GLU A 106 -14.99 -0.29 3.60
N GLN A 107 -15.55 0.53 4.49
CA GLN A 107 -16.95 0.99 4.41
C GLN A 107 -17.21 1.85 3.18
N CYS A 108 -16.22 2.60 2.70
CA CYS A 108 -16.31 3.40 1.47
C CYS A 108 -16.13 2.59 0.19
N GLY A 109 -15.80 1.29 0.25
CA GLY A 109 -15.64 0.41 -0.91
C GLY A 109 -14.19 0.19 -1.34
N ALA A 110 -13.22 0.27 -0.41
CA ALA A 110 -11.85 -0.12 -0.72
C ALA A 110 -11.77 -1.62 -1.04
N ILE A 111 -11.14 -1.96 -2.16
CA ILE A 111 -10.81 -3.33 -2.55
C ILE A 111 -9.75 -3.90 -1.63
N ALA A 112 -8.75 -3.08 -1.33
CA ALA A 112 -7.62 -3.44 -0.50
C ALA A 112 -7.04 -2.21 0.21
N PHE A 113 -6.30 -2.46 1.30
CA PHE A 113 -5.73 -1.43 2.14
C PHE A 113 -4.36 -1.86 2.68
N CYS A 114 -3.40 -0.95 2.69
CA CYS A 114 -2.05 -1.25 3.20
C CYS A 114 -1.33 -0.02 3.73
N ILE A 115 -0.25 -0.26 4.44
CA ILE A 115 0.71 0.77 4.85
C ILE A 115 1.59 1.11 3.64
N SER A 116 1.70 2.38 3.30
CA SER A 116 2.61 2.86 2.25
C SER A 116 4.06 2.85 2.77
N GLY A 117 4.86 1.89 2.30
CA GLY A 117 6.25 1.76 2.71
C GLY A 117 6.42 1.50 4.21
N ALA A 118 7.08 2.41 4.92
CA ALA A 118 7.26 2.32 6.37
C ALA A 118 6.07 2.89 7.18
N GLY A 119 5.15 3.57 6.54
CA GLY A 119 4.13 4.42 7.14
C GLY A 119 4.66 5.84 7.41
N PRO A 120 3.87 6.73 8.05
CA PRO A 120 2.52 6.50 8.55
C PRO A 120 1.43 6.62 7.47
N THR A 121 1.77 7.01 6.25
CA THR A 121 0.81 7.09 5.14
C THR A 121 0.19 5.72 4.87
N LEU A 122 -1.13 5.70 4.70
CA LEU A 122 -1.92 4.50 4.39
C LEU A 122 -2.43 4.60 2.95
N LEU A 123 -2.58 3.48 2.28
CA LEU A 123 -2.99 3.42 0.89
C LEU A 123 -4.21 2.51 0.74
N ALA A 124 -5.27 3.05 0.18
CA ALA A 124 -6.45 2.31 -0.23
C ALA A 124 -6.47 2.14 -1.75
N LEU A 125 -6.85 0.95 -2.21
CA LEU A 125 -7.11 0.65 -3.62
C LEU A 125 -8.60 0.49 -3.81
N THR A 126 -9.13 1.08 -4.88
CA THR A 126 -10.53 0.99 -5.27
C THR A 126 -10.67 1.11 -6.79
N ASP A 127 -11.83 0.83 -7.33
CA ASP A 127 -12.23 1.14 -8.70
C ASP A 127 -13.43 2.10 -8.72
N GLU A 128 -13.91 2.53 -7.56
CA GLU A 128 -15.07 3.39 -7.43
C GLU A 128 -14.74 4.86 -7.62
N VAL A 129 -15.48 5.52 -8.48
CA VAL A 129 -15.45 6.98 -8.66
C VAL A 129 -16.00 7.66 -7.40
N GLY A 130 -15.35 8.76 -6.96
CA GLY A 130 -15.76 9.51 -5.78
C GLY A 130 -15.43 8.85 -4.44
N PHE A 131 -14.70 7.74 -4.44
CA PHE A 131 -14.24 7.08 -3.22
C PHE A 131 -13.46 8.04 -2.31
N SER A 132 -12.52 8.82 -2.85
CA SER A 132 -11.68 9.74 -2.08
C SER A 132 -12.49 10.77 -1.29
N VAL A 133 -13.60 11.24 -1.85
CA VAL A 133 -14.49 12.22 -1.19
C VAL A 133 -15.22 11.57 0.00
N ARG A 134 -15.82 10.39 -0.21
CA ARG A 134 -16.50 9.64 0.87
C ARG A 134 -15.53 9.24 1.98
N TYR A 135 -14.34 8.79 1.59
CA TYR A 135 -13.32 8.38 2.53
C TYR A 135 -12.78 9.57 3.35
N ALA A 136 -12.56 10.72 2.72
CA ALA A 136 -12.18 11.95 3.44
C ALA A 136 -13.25 12.37 4.46
N GLU A 137 -14.53 12.30 4.08
CA GLU A 137 -15.63 12.60 4.99
C GLU A 137 -15.69 11.62 6.17
N ALA A 138 -15.51 10.32 5.90
CA ALA A 138 -15.49 9.30 6.94
C ALA A 138 -14.33 9.48 7.94
N CYS A 139 -13.18 10.02 7.49
CA CYS A 139 -12.04 10.30 8.34
C CYS A 139 -12.11 11.64 9.09
N ARG A 140 -13.07 12.53 8.77
CA ARG A 140 -13.14 13.90 9.33
C ARG A 140 -13.29 13.94 10.85
N HIS A 141 -13.90 12.92 11.45
CA HIS A 141 -14.20 12.86 12.88
C HIS A 141 -13.14 12.11 13.69
N LEU A 142 -12.03 11.74 13.05
CA LEU A 142 -10.91 11.11 13.74
C LEU A 142 -10.12 12.16 14.56
N GLU A 143 -9.41 11.67 15.56
CA GLU A 143 -8.63 12.54 16.48
C GLU A 143 -7.49 13.24 15.76
N HIS A 144 -6.79 12.51 14.87
CA HIS A 144 -5.75 13.07 14.04
C HIS A 144 -6.33 13.57 12.71
N LEU A 145 -5.71 14.61 12.16
CA LEU A 145 -6.08 15.10 10.84
C LEU A 145 -5.51 14.14 9.78
N TRP A 146 -6.41 13.53 9.00
CA TRP A 146 -6.07 12.66 7.87
C TRP A 146 -6.40 13.34 6.56
N GLN A 147 -5.36 13.69 5.81
CA GLN A 147 -5.54 14.22 4.45
C GLN A 147 -5.71 13.04 3.48
N VAL A 148 -6.86 12.97 2.81
CA VAL A 148 -7.17 11.92 1.83
C VAL A 148 -7.00 12.48 0.42
N ILE A 149 -6.12 11.86 -0.37
CA ILE A 149 -5.77 12.33 -1.72
C ILE A 149 -5.82 11.15 -2.69
N GLU A 150 -6.55 11.33 -3.80
CA GLU A 150 -6.47 10.41 -4.94
C GLU A 150 -5.19 10.67 -5.72
N LEU A 151 -4.42 9.62 -5.98
CA LEU A 151 -3.12 9.68 -6.62
C LEU A 151 -3.21 9.24 -8.08
N ALA A 152 -2.55 9.98 -8.96
CA ALA A 152 -2.29 9.51 -10.31
C ALA A 152 -1.00 8.68 -10.36
N VAL A 153 -1.03 7.58 -11.12
CA VAL A 153 0.18 6.77 -11.35
C VAL A 153 1.04 7.46 -12.41
N ASP A 154 2.22 7.89 -12.03
CA ASP A 154 3.22 8.37 -12.98
C ASP A 154 3.83 7.19 -13.75
N LEU A 155 3.48 7.04 -15.02
CA LEU A 155 4.00 5.99 -15.89
C LEU A 155 5.36 6.32 -16.50
N GLY A 156 5.76 7.59 -16.49
CA GLY A 156 6.98 8.07 -17.13
C GLY A 156 8.23 7.91 -16.27
N GLY A 157 8.09 8.09 -14.97
CA GLY A 157 9.20 8.13 -14.05
C GLY A 157 10.07 9.38 -14.19
N ILE A 158 11.33 9.29 -13.74
CA ILE A 158 12.25 10.43 -13.74
C ILE A 158 12.59 10.87 -15.18
N LYS A 159 12.56 12.18 -15.41
CA LYS A 159 13.01 12.78 -16.67
C LYS A 159 14.28 13.57 -16.38
N LEU A 160 15.34 13.29 -17.14
CA LEU A 160 16.52 14.14 -17.14
C LEU A 160 16.20 15.39 -17.97
N VAL A 161 16.39 16.55 -17.37
CA VAL A 161 16.23 17.87 -18.01
C VAL A 161 17.61 18.38 -18.39
#